data_b288b183d1a660ee80e38027f5c28d3d
#
_entry.id   b288b183d1a660ee80e38027f5c28d3d
#
_cell.length_a   1.000
_cell.length_b   1.000
_cell.length_c   1.000
_cell.angle_alpha   90.00
_cell.angle_beta   90.00
_cell.angle_gamma   90.00
#
_symmetry.space_group_name_H-M   'P 1'
#
loop_
_entity.id
_entity.type
_entity.pdbx_description
1 polymer ?
#
loop_
_entity_poly.entity_id
_entity_poly.type
_entity_poly.pdbx_seq_one_letter_code
_entity_poly.pdbx_strand_id
1 'polypeptide(L)'
;MVEYDLLGKTELSIHGIVLQNADLGKIADVVSTILGLSRSDVLVTDVRGEHLVLDILKKGLDASKIVGREKDLLAAVAVLPGVSLRPDARTESRGLLSWVSADLAIASEALANAVEMSDNLNARLARTVVVFATGTELNNGQVKDTNSPAIGDRLTAEGYAVSFGGTLRDEDYFIAAQIRERAEEGFSLVVTTGGVGAEIKDKTIEALLLLDPEAATPTIVKYELGVGRHVHKNSVRIGVAKMLDTIVVALPGPTDEVLLGLNALVEGLAETDCSKGSLADRIAAALRTRLQEKVHAHH
;
A
#
# COMPACT_ATOMS: atom_id res chain seq x y z
N MET A 1 22.53 -6.25 -15.48
CA MET A 1 23.14 -4.96 -15.08
C MET A 1 22.36 -4.52 -13.84
N VAL A 2 23.04 -4.29 -12.71
CA VAL A 2 22.35 -3.81 -11.50
C VAL A 2 22.17 -2.32 -11.65
N GLU A 3 20.92 -1.84 -11.65
CA GLU A 3 20.60 -0.43 -11.73
C GLU A 3 20.61 0.16 -10.31
N TYR A 4 21.44 1.17 -10.09
CA TYR A 4 21.53 1.86 -8.82
C TYR A 4 20.80 3.19 -8.90
N ASP A 5 19.92 3.46 -7.95
CA ASP A 5 19.30 4.76 -7.77
C ASP A 5 20.24 5.68 -7.00
N LEU A 6 21.05 6.43 -7.73
CA LEU A 6 22.03 7.35 -7.14
C LEU A 6 21.39 8.57 -6.46
N LEU A 7 20.12 8.85 -6.70
CA LEU A 7 19.38 9.91 -6.03
C LEU A 7 18.84 9.47 -4.66
N GLY A 8 18.64 8.15 -4.46
CA GLY A 8 18.19 7.57 -3.21
C GLY A 8 19.31 7.10 -2.28
N LYS A 9 20.58 7.40 -2.58
CA LYS A 9 21.72 7.02 -1.76
C LYS A 9 21.78 7.81 -0.45
N THR A 10 22.37 7.19 0.58
CA THR A 10 22.68 7.87 1.83
C THR A 10 24.20 7.81 2.06
N GLU A 11 24.80 8.94 2.37
CA GLU A 11 26.22 9.08 2.60
C GLU A 11 26.58 8.79 4.04
N LEU A 12 27.63 8.00 4.25
CA LEU A 12 28.28 7.77 5.54
C LEU A 12 29.73 8.21 5.46
N SER A 13 30.13 9.17 6.27
CA SER A 13 31.50 9.66 6.34
C SER A 13 32.20 9.15 7.59
N ILE A 14 33.50 8.81 7.46
CA ILE A 14 34.40 8.54 8.57
C ILE A 14 35.40 9.68 8.61
N HIS A 15 35.41 10.44 9.70
CA HIS A 15 36.35 11.52 9.98
C HIS A 15 37.48 11.03 10.85
N GLY A 16 38.67 11.61 10.69
CA GLY A 16 39.87 11.24 11.47
C GLY A 16 40.49 9.91 11.03
N ILE A 17 40.21 9.46 9.80
CA ILE A 17 40.82 8.28 9.18
C ILE A 17 42.03 8.68 8.33
N VAL A 18 43.17 8.02 8.52
CA VAL A 18 44.41 8.21 7.74
C VAL A 18 44.68 6.93 6.98
N LEU A 19 44.83 7.05 5.66
CA LEU A 19 45.00 5.92 4.74
C LEU A 19 46.42 5.94 4.12
N GLN A 20 47.10 4.81 4.18
CA GLN A 20 48.42 4.58 3.56
C GLN A 20 48.43 3.22 2.86
N ASN A 21 48.32 3.20 1.55
CA ASN A 21 48.17 1.97 0.77
C ASN A 21 47.02 1.06 1.24
N ALA A 22 45.95 1.64 1.76
CA ALA A 22 44.80 0.90 2.24
C ALA A 22 43.94 0.36 1.09
N ASP A 23 43.39 -0.82 1.28
CA ASP A 23 42.43 -1.44 0.35
C ASP A 23 41.02 -0.91 0.65
N LEU A 24 40.52 -0.01 -0.20
CA LEU A 24 39.19 0.58 -0.05
C LEU A 24 38.05 -0.47 -0.20
N GLY A 25 38.30 -1.55 -0.95
CA GLY A 25 37.35 -2.67 -1.06
C GLY A 25 37.19 -3.36 0.30
N LYS A 26 38.26 -3.63 1.02
CA LYS A 26 38.22 -4.24 2.36
C LYS A 26 37.54 -3.31 3.38
N ILE A 27 37.73 -2.00 3.27
CA ILE A 27 36.99 -1.06 4.13
C ILE A 27 35.50 -1.18 3.89
N ALA A 28 35.06 -1.20 2.62
CA ALA A 28 33.65 -1.35 2.29
C ALA A 28 33.09 -2.73 2.71
N ASP A 29 33.89 -3.81 2.65
CA ASP A 29 33.53 -5.14 3.16
C ASP A 29 33.24 -5.12 4.66
N VAL A 30 34.14 -4.48 5.44
CA VAL A 30 33.98 -4.34 6.89
C VAL A 30 32.73 -3.50 7.22
N VAL A 31 32.57 -2.35 6.57
CA VAL A 31 31.42 -1.48 6.80
C VAL A 31 30.11 -2.21 6.48
N SER A 32 30.05 -2.92 5.36
CA SER A 32 28.85 -3.69 5.00
C SER A 32 28.53 -4.76 6.05
N THR A 33 29.55 -5.46 6.54
CA THR A 33 29.37 -6.50 7.56
C THR A 33 28.86 -5.93 8.87
N ILE A 34 29.46 -4.84 9.39
CA ILE A 34 29.07 -4.21 10.65
C ILE A 34 27.66 -3.65 10.60
N LEU A 35 27.26 -3.08 9.46
CA LEU A 35 25.92 -2.51 9.27
C LEU A 35 24.87 -3.53 8.82
N GLY A 36 25.23 -4.82 8.66
CA GLY A 36 24.32 -5.88 8.21
C GLY A 36 23.80 -5.67 6.78
N LEU A 37 24.67 -5.13 5.91
CA LEU A 37 24.38 -4.85 4.50
C LEU A 37 25.06 -5.86 3.58
N SER A 38 24.60 -5.96 2.34
CA SER A 38 25.33 -6.68 1.30
C SER A 38 26.53 -5.87 0.84
N ARG A 39 27.62 -6.54 0.43
CA ARG A 39 28.82 -5.84 -0.07
C ARG A 39 28.50 -4.90 -1.24
N SER A 40 27.56 -5.28 -2.11
CA SER A 40 27.09 -4.48 -3.24
C SER A 40 26.37 -3.19 -2.84
N ASP A 41 25.91 -3.09 -1.60
CA ASP A 41 25.16 -1.93 -1.10
C ASP A 41 26.10 -0.82 -0.58
N VAL A 42 27.42 -1.08 -0.50
CA VAL A 42 28.38 -0.15 0.08
C VAL A 42 29.46 0.19 -0.94
N LEU A 43 29.63 1.46 -1.26
CA LEU A 43 30.60 1.97 -2.21
C LEU A 43 31.43 3.08 -1.57
N VAL A 44 32.76 2.95 -1.59
CA VAL A 44 33.64 4.08 -1.25
C VAL A 44 33.65 5.04 -2.43
N THR A 45 33.21 6.28 -2.20
CA THR A 45 33.04 7.29 -3.26
C THR A 45 34.09 8.36 -3.21
N ASP A 46 34.67 8.65 -2.05
CA ASP A 46 35.67 9.71 -1.94
C ASP A 46 36.63 9.48 -0.77
N VAL A 47 37.84 9.98 -0.94
CA VAL A 47 38.90 10.06 0.10
C VAL A 47 39.52 11.42 0.03
N ARG A 48 39.34 12.26 1.06
CA ARG A 48 39.85 13.63 1.13
C ARG A 48 40.60 13.87 2.45
N GLY A 49 41.91 13.86 2.40
CA GLY A 49 42.72 14.06 3.60
C GLY A 49 42.44 12.98 4.65
N GLU A 50 41.79 13.36 5.74
CA GLU A 50 41.47 12.46 6.86
C GLU A 50 39.96 12.08 6.85
N HIS A 51 39.33 12.16 5.70
CA HIS A 51 37.90 11.84 5.52
C HIS A 51 37.74 10.75 4.47
N LEU A 52 36.97 9.75 4.80
CA LEU A 52 36.52 8.70 3.89
C LEU A 52 35.01 8.81 3.76
N VAL A 53 34.51 8.78 2.54
CA VAL A 53 33.07 8.85 2.23
C VAL A 53 32.63 7.57 1.58
N LEU A 54 31.54 7.00 2.08
CA LEU A 54 30.89 5.82 1.55
C LEU A 54 29.43 6.16 1.18
N ASP A 55 28.99 5.68 0.04
CA ASP A 55 27.57 5.69 -0.35
C ASP A 55 26.92 4.35 0.03
N ILE A 56 25.81 4.43 0.74
CA ILE A 56 24.94 3.30 1.04
C ILE A 56 23.80 3.32 0.03
N LEU A 57 23.77 2.29 -0.84
CA LEU A 57 22.89 2.22 -2.01
C LEU A 57 21.56 1.50 -1.72
N LYS A 58 21.41 0.95 -0.52
CA LYS A 58 20.21 0.23 -0.12
C LYS A 58 19.11 1.19 0.34
N LYS A 59 17.91 1.10 -0.23
CA LYS A 59 16.76 1.95 0.10
C LYS A 59 16.16 1.68 1.47
N GLY A 60 16.14 0.44 1.91
CA GLY A 60 15.60 0.03 3.22
C GLY A 60 16.70 -0.44 4.16
N LEU A 61 16.88 0.24 5.28
CA LEU A 61 17.85 -0.11 6.31
C LEU A 61 17.12 -0.65 7.55
N ASP A 62 17.63 -1.75 8.08
CA ASP A 62 17.20 -2.27 9.38
C ASP A 62 17.83 -1.46 10.50
N ALA A 63 17.06 -0.57 11.10
CA ALA A 63 17.52 0.33 12.15
C ALA A 63 18.19 -0.42 13.32
N SER A 64 17.69 -1.61 13.68
CA SER A 64 18.24 -2.43 14.78
C SER A 64 19.67 -2.88 14.53
N LYS A 65 20.10 -2.96 13.27
CA LYS A 65 21.47 -3.37 12.88
C LYS A 65 22.46 -2.23 12.83
N ILE A 66 21.98 -0.99 12.72
CA ILE A 66 22.85 0.19 12.53
C ILE A 66 23.00 1.04 13.79
N VAL A 67 22.03 1.01 14.70
CA VAL A 67 22.02 1.84 15.92
C VAL A 67 23.24 1.53 16.80
N GLY A 68 23.99 2.58 17.19
CA GLY A 68 25.10 2.52 18.12
C GLY A 68 26.33 1.75 17.62
N ARG A 69 26.45 1.50 16.30
CA ARG A 69 27.53 0.71 15.71
C ARG A 69 28.82 1.46 15.45
N GLU A 70 28.88 2.75 15.77
CA GLU A 70 30.07 3.57 15.49
C GLU A 70 31.36 2.96 16.07
N LYS A 71 31.36 2.58 17.35
CA LYS A 71 32.53 2.01 18.01
C LYS A 71 32.99 0.71 17.36
N ASP A 72 32.05 -0.18 17.06
CA ASP A 72 32.32 -1.45 16.39
C ASP A 72 32.88 -1.23 14.98
N LEU A 73 32.29 -0.27 14.24
CA LEU A 73 32.71 0.09 12.90
C LEU A 73 34.11 0.67 12.88
N LEU A 74 34.41 1.67 13.72
CA LEU A 74 35.72 2.29 13.82
C LEU A 74 36.80 1.29 14.27
N ALA A 75 36.52 0.44 15.26
CA ALA A 75 37.42 -0.60 15.72
C ALA A 75 37.72 -1.63 14.61
N ALA A 76 36.73 -2.05 13.88
CA ALA A 76 36.89 -3.01 12.77
C ALA A 76 37.67 -2.43 11.57
N VAL A 77 37.49 -1.13 11.28
CA VAL A 77 38.22 -0.45 10.22
C VAL A 77 39.67 -0.20 10.63
N ALA A 78 39.95 0.13 11.90
CA ALA A 78 41.27 0.43 12.42
C ALA A 78 42.26 -0.74 12.33
N VAL A 79 41.81 -1.98 12.31
CA VAL A 79 42.67 -3.18 12.22
C VAL A 79 43.06 -3.52 10.78
N LEU A 80 42.51 -2.82 9.78
CA LEU A 80 42.85 -3.07 8.38
C LEU A 80 44.24 -2.57 8.03
N PRO A 81 45.01 -3.29 7.21
CA PRO A 81 46.32 -2.84 6.74
C PRO A 81 46.26 -1.49 6.04
N GLY A 82 47.12 -0.57 6.44
CA GLY A 82 47.22 0.76 5.87
C GLY A 82 46.16 1.74 6.36
N VAL A 83 45.40 1.38 7.40
CA VAL A 83 44.42 2.26 8.05
C VAL A 83 44.88 2.63 9.44
N SER A 84 44.79 3.89 9.80
CA SER A 84 44.93 4.38 11.17
C SER A 84 43.85 5.42 11.49
N LEU A 85 43.44 5.46 12.75
CA LEU A 85 42.43 6.40 13.21
C LEU A 85 43.02 7.40 14.19
N ARG A 86 42.60 8.64 14.14
CA ARG A 86 42.88 9.63 15.17
C ARG A 86 42.05 9.38 16.42
N PRO A 87 42.46 9.94 17.58
CA PRO A 87 41.69 9.78 18.83
C PRO A 87 40.27 10.35 18.78
N ASP A 88 40.02 11.32 17.90
CA ASP A 88 38.74 11.99 17.68
C ASP A 88 37.98 11.45 16.45
N ALA A 89 38.41 10.28 15.96
CA ALA A 89 37.72 9.65 14.82
C ALA A 89 36.25 9.36 15.14
N ARG A 90 35.38 9.69 14.19
CA ARG A 90 33.93 9.52 14.34
C ARG A 90 33.27 9.27 13.00
N THR A 91 32.04 8.77 13.06
CA THR A 91 31.18 8.69 11.90
C THR A 91 30.22 9.90 11.82
N GLU A 92 29.88 10.30 10.62
CA GLU A 92 28.88 11.35 10.35
C GLU A 92 28.00 10.93 9.19
N SER A 93 26.67 11.10 9.35
CA SER A 93 25.69 10.81 8.33
C SER A 93 24.42 11.60 8.57
N ARG A 94 23.44 11.46 7.66
CA ARG A 94 22.10 12.09 7.75
C ARG A 94 21.00 11.02 7.80
N GLY A 95 19.83 11.41 8.29
CA GLY A 95 18.66 10.52 8.37
C GLY A 95 18.93 9.31 9.26
N LEU A 96 18.40 8.15 8.86
CA LEU A 96 18.50 6.91 9.64
C LEU A 96 19.95 6.46 9.90
N LEU A 97 20.87 6.70 8.97
CA LEU A 97 22.28 6.34 9.15
C LEU A 97 22.99 7.17 10.23
N SER A 98 22.48 8.34 10.62
CA SER A 98 23.06 9.10 11.73
C SER A 98 22.95 8.36 13.07
N TRP A 99 22.08 7.37 13.18
CA TRP A 99 21.92 6.53 14.36
C TRP A 99 23.09 5.57 14.58
N VAL A 100 24.00 5.42 13.63
CA VAL A 100 25.26 4.69 13.81
C VAL A 100 26.05 5.25 14.99
N SER A 101 26.11 6.58 15.16
CA SER A 101 26.80 7.29 16.24
C SER A 101 25.93 7.58 17.46
N ALA A 102 24.65 7.16 17.47
CA ALA A 102 23.72 7.41 18.56
C ALA A 102 24.08 6.59 19.82
N ASP A 103 23.74 7.13 20.99
CA ASP A 103 23.77 6.34 22.22
C ASP A 103 22.76 5.19 22.11
N LEU A 104 23.26 3.96 22.33
CA LEU A 104 22.49 2.75 22.11
C LEU A 104 21.23 2.67 22.98
N ALA A 105 21.32 3.13 24.23
CA ALA A 105 20.18 3.07 25.16
C ALA A 105 19.07 4.05 24.73
N ILE A 106 19.44 5.29 24.45
CA ILE A 106 18.50 6.34 24.03
C ILE A 106 17.90 6.00 22.65
N ALA A 107 18.73 5.57 21.72
CA ALA A 107 18.28 5.23 20.37
C ALA A 107 17.41 3.96 20.34
N SER A 108 17.68 2.97 21.19
CA SER A 108 16.85 1.75 21.29
C SER A 108 15.48 2.06 21.85
N GLU A 109 15.37 2.94 22.84
CA GLU A 109 14.08 3.39 23.38
C GLU A 109 13.29 4.18 22.33
N ALA A 110 13.95 5.14 21.65
CA ALA A 110 13.32 5.90 20.58
C ALA A 110 12.86 5.02 19.42
N LEU A 111 13.63 3.99 19.06
CA LEU A 111 13.28 3.03 18.03
C LEU A 111 12.07 2.17 18.43
N ALA A 112 12.04 1.67 19.67
CA ALA A 112 10.91 0.90 20.19
C ALA A 112 9.63 1.72 20.17
N ASN A 113 9.68 2.98 20.63
CA ASN A 113 8.56 3.91 20.58
C ASN A 113 8.10 4.21 19.14
N ALA A 114 9.05 4.38 18.20
CA ALA A 114 8.74 4.60 16.79
C ALA A 114 8.08 3.38 16.13
N VAL A 115 8.51 2.17 16.46
CA VAL A 115 7.88 0.91 15.98
C VAL A 115 6.46 0.80 16.53
N GLU A 116 6.26 0.97 17.84
CA GLU A 116 4.94 0.93 18.45
C GLU A 116 4.01 1.99 17.84
N MET A 117 4.50 3.22 17.64
CA MET A 117 3.73 4.28 16.99
C MET A 117 3.39 3.93 15.54
N SER A 118 4.31 3.33 14.78
CA SER A 118 4.09 2.87 13.42
C SER A 118 3.05 1.74 13.36
N ASP A 119 3.16 0.77 14.26
CA ASP A 119 2.21 -0.35 14.33
C ASP A 119 0.79 0.13 14.70
N ASN A 120 0.70 1.06 15.65
CA ASN A 120 -0.57 1.70 16.02
C ASN A 120 -1.17 2.50 14.85
N LEU A 121 -0.34 3.22 14.09
CA LEU A 121 -0.78 3.97 12.91
C LEU A 121 -1.25 3.01 11.81
N ASN A 122 -0.48 1.98 11.51
CA ASN A 122 -0.83 0.97 10.51
C ASN A 122 -2.12 0.23 10.88
N ALA A 123 -2.30 -0.13 12.15
CA ALA A 123 -3.53 -0.76 12.64
C ALA A 123 -4.76 0.16 12.49
N ARG A 124 -4.58 1.47 12.66
CA ARG A 124 -5.64 2.46 12.44
C ARG A 124 -5.94 2.65 10.97
N LEU A 125 -4.91 2.77 10.11
CA LEU A 125 -5.07 2.91 8.66
C LEU A 125 -5.70 1.66 8.04
N ALA A 126 -5.34 0.47 8.52
CA ALA A 126 -5.92 -0.80 8.06
C ALA A 126 -7.45 -0.91 8.26
N ARG A 127 -8.06 0.01 9.01
CA ARG A 127 -9.51 0.04 9.26
C ARG A 127 -10.18 1.33 8.77
N THR A 128 -9.59 2.02 7.80
CA THR A 128 -10.20 3.21 7.19
C THR A 128 -10.93 2.84 5.90
N VAL A 129 -12.13 3.32 5.74
CA VAL A 129 -12.97 3.04 4.57
C VAL A 129 -13.55 4.33 4.02
N VAL A 130 -13.58 4.46 2.70
CA VAL A 130 -14.38 5.47 2.02
C VAL A 130 -15.45 4.81 1.16
N VAL A 131 -16.66 5.36 1.20
CA VAL A 131 -17.82 4.90 0.44
C VAL A 131 -18.19 5.95 -0.60
N PHE A 132 -18.32 5.53 -1.84
CA PHE A 132 -18.84 6.34 -2.94
C PHE A 132 -20.14 5.75 -3.48
N ALA A 133 -21.09 6.60 -3.79
CA ALA A 133 -22.24 6.22 -4.62
C ALA A 133 -21.98 6.62 -6.08
N THR A 134 -22.49 5.86 -7.04
CA THR A 134 -22.49 6.22 -8.46
C THR A 134 -23.92 6.17 -8.99
N GLY A 135 -24.23 7.00 -9.97
CA GLY A 135 -25.52 7.03 -10.62
C GLY A 135 -25.96 8.45 -10.95
N THR A 136 -26.35 8.66 -12.21
CA THR A 136 -26.84 9.94 -12.69
C THR A 136 -28.08 10.39 -11.92
N GLU A 137 -28.94 9.47 -11.50
CA GLU A 137 -30.17 9.72 -10.74
C GLU A 137 -29.87 10.28 -9.34
N LEU A 138 -28.80 9.79 -8.69
CA LEU A 138 -28.29 10.30 -7.40
C LEU A 138 -27.71 11.70 -7.57
N ASN A 139 -26.87 11.89 -8.61
CA ASN A 139 -26.24 13.19 -8.90
C ASN A 139 -27.28 14.29 -9.18
N ASN A 140 -28.39 13.94 -9.81
CA ASN A 140 -29.48 14.86 -10.12
C ASN A 140 -30.47 15.04 -8.96
N GLY A 141 -30.24 14.39 -7.81
CA GLY A 141 -31.13 14.46 -6.66
C GLY A 141 -32.52 13.80 -6.86
N GLN A 142 -32.64 12.96 -7.88
CA GLN A 142 -33.90 12.25 -8.20
C GLN A 142 -34.13 11.06 -7.24
N VAL A 143 -33.06 10.47 -6.72
CA VAL A 143 -33.11 9.35 -5.78
C VAL A 143 -32.23 9.70 -4.58
N LYS A 144 -32.67 9.31 -3.38
CA LYS A 144 -31.87 9.44 -2.15
C LYS A 144 -30.88 8.29 -2.04
N ASP A 145 -29.63 8.60 -1.69
CA ASP A 145 -28.65 7.59 -1.35
C ASP A 145 -29.02 6.89 -0.03
N THR A 146 -29.42 5.63 -0.13
CA THR A 146 -29.69 4.76 1.03
C THR A 146 -28.56 3.74 1.26
N ASN A 147 -27.69 3.58 0.29
CA ASN A 147 -26.60 2.60 0.33
C ASN A 147 -25.45 3.08 1.20
N SER A 148 -24.96 4.31 1.00
CA SER A 148 -23.82 4.82 1.75
C SER A 148 -24.06 4.80 3.27
N PRO A 149 -25.20 5.26 3.81
CA PRO A 149 -25.50 5.11 5.24
C PRO A 149 -25.53 3.66 5.69
N ALA A 150 -26.18 2.76 4.95
CA ALA A 150 -26.29 1.35 5.33
C ALA A 150 -24.91 0.64 5.34
N ILE A 151 -24.03 0.97 4.38
CA ILE A 151 -22.64 0.48 4.36
C ILE A 151 -21.88 1.05 5.56
N GLY A 152 -22.05 2.35 5.84
CA GLY A 152 -21.41 3.03 6.95
C GLY A 152 -21.74 2.38 8.29
N ASP A 153 -23.04 2.15 8.55
CA ASP A 153 -23.51 1.49 9.78
C ASP A 153 -22.91 0.08 9.92
N ARG A 154 -22.94 -0.70 8.84
CA ARG A 154 -22.46 -2.09 8.84
C ARG A 154 -20.95 -2.17 9.09
N LEU A 155 -20.16 -1.35 8.41
CA LEU A 155 -18.70 -1.35 8.57
C LEU A 155 -18.26 -0.73 9.89
N THR A 156 -18.96 0.29 10.38
CA THR A 156 -18.71 0.87 11.70
C THR A 156 -18.94 -0.17 12.82
N ALA A 157 -19.96 -1.01 12.69
CA ALA A 157 -20.20 -2.11 13.62
C ALA A 157 -19.06 -3.15 13.65
N GLU A 158 -18.27 -3.27 12.57
CA GLU A 158 -17.05 -4.09 12.48
C GLU A 158 -15.77 -3.34 12.91
N GLY A 159 -15.92 -2.10 13.39
CA GLY A 159 -14.81 -1.30 13.90
C GLY A 159 -14.01 -0.57 12.81
N TYR A 160 -14.60 -0.35 11.63
CA TYR A 160 -14.01 0.49 10.60
C TYR A 160 -14.34 1.97 10.82
N ALA A 161 -13.37 2.84 10.55
CA ALA A 161 -13.60 4.28 10.45
C ALA A 161 -14.09 4.62 9.04
N VAL A 162 -15.38 4.93 8.90
CA VAL A 162 -16.03 5.12 7.60
C VAL A 162 -16.16 6.61 7.27
N SER A 163 -15.75 6.97 6.05
CA SER A 163 -15.93 8.29 5.45
C SER A 163 -16.81 8.18 4.21
N PHE A 164 -17.56 9.23 3.92
CA PHE A 164 -18.40 9.31 2.72
C PHE A 164 -17.72 10.22 1.69
N GLY A 165 -17.39 9.67 0.52
CA GLY A 165 -16.75 10.38 -0.59
C GLY A 165 -17.74 11.12 -1.49
N GLY A 166 -19.04 10.93 -1.24
CA GLY A 166 -20.12 11.53 -2.05
C GLY A 166 -20.52 10.71 -3.27
N THR A 167 -21.20 11.35 -4.21
CA THR A 167 -21.68 10.72 -5.43
C THR A 167 -20.74 11.04 -6.59
N LEU A 168 -20.29 10.00 -7.31
CA LEU A 168 -19.41 10.12 -8.47
C LEU A 168 -20.24 10.18 -9.75
N ARG A 169 -19.74 10.93 -10.73
CA ARG A 169 -20.29 10.92 -12.10
C ARG A 169 -19.96 9.61 -12.79
N ASP A 170 -20.87 9.15 -13.64
CA ASP A 170 -20.75 7.89 -14.40
C ASP A 170 -19.73 8.02 -15.56
N GLU A 171 -18.49 8.38 -15.22
CA GLU A 171 -17.35 8.54 -16.12
C GLU A 171 -16.18 7.70 -15.56
N ASP A 172 -15.69 6.74 -16.34
CA ASP A 172 -14.68 5.76 -15.90
C ASP A 172 -13.39 6.41 -15.42
N TYR A 173 -12.81 7.37 -16.15
CA TYR A 173 -11.60 8.10 -15.74
C TYR A 173 -11.81 8.94 -14.48
N PHE A 174 -13.00 9.54 -14.33
CA PHE A 174 -13.31 10.33 -13.12
C PHE A 174 -13.44 9.43 -11.90
N ILE A 175 -14.17 8.32 -12.01
CA ILE A 175 -14.31 7.32 -10.94
C ILE A 175 -12.92 6.78 -10.57
N ALA A 176 -12.09 6.40 -11.55
CA ALA A 176 -10.76 5.90 -11.33
C ALA A 176 -9.86 6.94 -10.61
N ALA A 177 -9.92 8.21 -11.00
CA ALA A 177 -9.16 9.27 -10.37
C ALA A 177 -9.54 9.47 -8.90
N GLN A 178 -10.84 9.46 -8.58
CA GLN A 178 -11.33 9.60 -7.19
C GLN A 178 -10.93 8.41 -6.32
N ILE A 179 -10.99 7.20 -6.85
CA ILE A 179 -10.54 5.99 -6.13
C ILE A 179 -9.03 6.05 -5.88
N ARG A 180 -8.24 6.44 -6.90
CA ARG A 180 -6.78 6.58 -6.78
C ARG A 180 -6.41 7.58 -5.70
N GLU A 181 -7.03 8.75 -5.68
CA GLU A 181 -6.81 9.78 -4.67
C GLU A 181 -6.99 9.22 -3.24
N ARG A 182 -8.06 8.44 -3.01
CA ARG A 182 -8.31 7.80 -1.70
C ARG A 182 -7.28 6.71 -1.38
N ALA A 183 -6.83 5.94 -2.36
CA ALA A 183 -5.76 4.96 -2.17
C ALA A 183 -4.43 5.64 -1.80
N GLU A 184 -4.10 6.78 -2.45
CA GLU A 184 -2.91 7.58 -2.14
C GLU A 184 -2.99 8.25 -0.76
N GLU A 185 -4.19 8.56 -0.26
CA GLU A 185 -4.42 9.03 1.11
C GLU A 185 -4.31 7.91 2.17
N GLY A 186 -4.18 6.65 1.75
CA GLY A 186 -3.97 5.51 2.65
C GLY A 186 -5.23 4.85 3.19
N PHE A 187 -6.39 5.04 2.55
CA PHE A 187 -7.57 4.25 2.87
C PHE A 187 -7.33 2.78 2.60
N SER A 188 -7.69 1.91 3.53
CA SER A 188 -7.53 0.45 3.36
C SER A 188 -8.60 -0.17 2.46
N LEU A 189 -9.78 0.44 2.41
CA LEU A 189 -10.91 -0.05 1.64
C LEU A 189 -11.67 1.11 0.98
N VAL A 190 -11.94 0.96 -0.30
CA VAL A 190 -12.87 1.82 -1.05
C VAL A 190 -14.06 0.96 -1.49
N VAL A 191 -15.26 1.38 -1.13
CA VAL A 191 -16.50 0.72 -1.58
C VAL A 191 -17.27 1.67 -2.50
N THR A 192 -17.60 1.20 -3.68
CA THR A 192 -18.50 1.93 -4.59
C THR A 192 -19.82 1.17 -4.74
N THR A 193 -20.94 1.89 -4.85
CA THR A 193 -22.27 1.32 -5.11
C THR A 193 -22.86 1.89 -6.37
N GLY A 194 -23.45 1.04 -7.21
CA GLY A 194 -24.00 1.41 -8.51
C GLY A 194 -22.98 1.38 -9.65
N GLY A 195 -23.43 1.69 -10.87
CA GLY A 195 -22.59 1.77 -12.07
C GLY A 195 -21.95 0.45 -12.51
N VAL A 196 -22.39 -0.70 -11.97
CA VAL A 196 -21.92 -2.04 -12.34
C VAL A 196 -22.86 -2.80 -13.26
N GLY A 197 -23.96 -2.16 -13.65
CA GLY A 197 -25.01 -2.73 -14.50
C GLY A 197 -24.59 -2.96 -15.95
N ALA A 198 -25.60 -3.32 -16.77
CA ALA A 198 -25.42 -3.62 -18.18
C ALA A 198 -25.78 -2.44 -19.10
N GLU A 199 -25.97 -1.23 -18.58
CA GLU A 199 -26.21 -0.03 -19.38
C GLU A 199 -24.89 0.64 -19.80
N ILE A 200 -24.95 1.47 -20.85
CA ILE A 200 -23.75 2.21 -21.36
C ILE A 200 -23.19 3.15 -20.29
N LYS A 201 -24.09 3.74 -19.48
CA LYS A 201 -23.73 4.67 -18.41
C LYS A 201 -23.02 4.00 -17.22
N ASP A 202 -23.17 2.68 -17.05
CA ASP A 202 -22.53 1.94 -15.97
C ASP A 202 -21.02 1.84 -16.25
N LYS A 203 -20.20 2.61 -15.54
CA LYS A 203 -18.76 2.79 -15.79
C LYS A 203 -17.85 2.34 -14.66
N THR A 204 -18.41 1.85 -13.57
CA THR A 204 -17.62 1.53 -12.37
C THR A 204 -16.66 0.36 -12.61
N ILE A 205 -17.05 -0.67 -13.35
CA ILE A 205 -16.17 -1.80 -13.66
C ILE A 205 -15.03 -1.39 -14.60
N GLU A 206 -15.31 -0.55 -15.59
CA GLU A 206 -14.32 0.00 -16.50
C GLU A 206 -13.29 0.85 -15.72
N ALA A 207 -13.74 1.64 -14.74
CA ALA A 207 -12.89 2.41 -13.85
C ALA A 207 -11.96 1.52 -13.00
N LEU A 208 -12.47 0.41 -12.48
CA LEU A 208 -11.64 -0.55 -11.74
C LEU A 208 -10.55 -1.16 -12.64
N LEU A 209 -10.88 -1.51 -13.86
CA LEU A 209 -9.93 -2.09 -14.83
C LEU A 209 -8.87 -1.06 -15.30
N LEU A 210 -9.17 0.24 -15.25
CA LEU A 210 -8.16 1.30 -15.47
C LEU A 210 -7.15 1.38 -14.31
N LEU A 211 -7.59 1.11 -13.09
CA LEU A 211 -6.73 1.13 -11.89
C LEU A 211 -5.92 -0.15 -11.74
N ASP A 212 -6.57 -1.28 -11.96
CA ASP A 212 -6.02 -2.63 -11.84
C ASP A 212 -6.51 -3.46 -13.04
N PRO A 213 -5.67 -3.61 -14.09
CA PRO A 213 -6.02 -4.42 -15.26
C PRO A 213 -6.33 -5.88 -14.94
N GLU A 214 -5.83 -6.36 -13.78
CA GLU A 214 -6.08 -7.71 -13.28
C GLU A 214 -7.18 -7.75 -12.20
N ALA A 215 -8.06 -6.74 -12.13
CA ALA A 215 -9.20 -6.74 -11.22
C ALA A 215 -10.09 -7.97 -11.44
N ALA A 216 -10.52 -8.58 -10.35
CA ALA A 216 -11.47 -9.70 -10.41
C ALA A 216 -12.89 -9.16 -10.65
N THR A 217 -13.47 -9.47 -11.80
CA THR A 217 -14.79 -8.95 -12.21
C THR A 217 -15.78 -10.07 -12.57
N PRO A 218 -16.18 -10.94 -11.62
CA PRO A 218 -17.10 -12.04 -11.90
C PRO A 218 -18.48 -11.53 -12.29
N THR A 219 -19.09 -12.23 -13.26
CA THR A 219 -20.47 -11.97 -13.71
C THR A 219 -21.46 -12.48 -12.68
N ILE A 220 -22.47 -11.66 -12.34
CA ILE A 220 -23.59 -12.03 -11.48
C ILE A 220 -24.76 -12.52 -12.33
N VAL A 221 -25.13 -11.74 -13.37
CA VAL A 221 -26.23 -12.03 -14.28
C VAL A 221 -25.77 -11.83 -15.72
N LYS A 222 -26.26 -12.69 -16.61
CA LYS A 222 -26.12 -12.53 -18.07
C LYS A 222 -27.48 -12.23 -18.70
N TYR A 223 -27.51 -11.32 -19.66
CA TYR A 223 -28.66 -10.96 -20.47
C TYR A 223 -28.39 -11.28 -21.95
N GLU A 224 -29.46 -11.45 -22.72
CA GLU A 224 -29.34 -11.51 -24.17
C GLU A 224 -29.11 -10.11 -24.75
N LEU A 225 -28.08 -9.96 -25.60
CA LEU A 225 -27.79 -8.70 -26.27
C LEU A 225 -28.92 -8.32 -27.20
N GLY A 226 -29.30 -7.03 -27.20
CA GLY A 226 -30.34 -6.48 -28.07
C GLY A 226 -31.75 -6.60 -27.53
N VAL A 227 -31.94 -7.14 -26.32
CA VAL A 227 -33.27 -7.22 -25.69
C VAL A 227 -33.39 -6.11 -24.62
N GLY A 228 -34.39 -5.25 -24.74
CA GLY A 228 -34.70 -4.17 -23.79
C GLY A 228 -33.60 -3.11 -23.72
N ARG A 229 -33.09 -2.84 -22.50
CA ARG A 229 -32.03 -1.82 -22.24
C ARG A 229 -30.60 -2.35 -22.46
N HIS A 230 -30.43 -3.64 -22.75
CA HIS A 230 -29.12 -4.32 -22.81
C HIS A 230 -28.53 -4.34 -24.22
N VAL A 231 -28.37 -3.16 -24.83
CA VAL A 231 -27.92 -3.03 -26.22
C VAL A 231 -26.40 -3.24 -26.36
N HIS A 232 -25.60 -2.84 -25.36
CA HIS A 232 -24.14 -2.79 -25.46
C HIS A 232 -23.40 -3.69 -24.49
N LYS A 233 -24.01 -4.05 -23.36
CA LYS A 233 -23.46 -4.95 -22.35
C LYS A 233 -24.43 -6.08 -22.09
N ASN A 234 -23.92 -7.30 -21.96
CA ASN A 234 -24.73 -8.50 -21.74
C ASN A 234 -24.67 -9.05 -20.31
N SER A 235 -24.02 -8.35 -19.40
CA SER A 235 -23.80 -8.87 -18.05
C SER A 235 -23.72 -7.76 -17.00
N VAL A 236 -24.24 -8.07 -15.82
CA VAL A 236 -23.94 -7.34 -14.58
C VAL A 236 -22.79 -8.03 -13.91
N ARG A 237 -21.80 -7.27 -13.49
CA ARG A 237 -20.59 -7.74 -12.81
C ARG A 237 -20.41 -7.02 -11.50
N ILE A 238 -19.78 -7.64 -10.53
CA ILE A 238 -19.14 -6.91 -9.42
C ILE A 238 -17.65 -6.79 -9.71
N GLY A 239 -16.91 -6.00 -8.93
CA GLY A 239 -15.48 -5.89 -9.13
C GLY A 239 -14.75 -5.80 -7.80
N VAL A 240 -13.60 -6.47 -7.73
CA VAL A 240 -12.62 -6.29 -6.67
C VAL A 240 -11.27 -6.03 -7.32
N ALA A 241 -10.71 -4.87 -7.03
CA ALA A 241 -9.41 -4.41 -7.51
C ALA A 241 -8.47 -4.15 -6.32
N LYS A 242 -7.18 -4.01 -6.61
CA LYS A 242 -6.18 -3.54 -5.65
C LYS A 242 -5.43 -2.36 -6.24
N MET A 243 -5.39 -1.24 -5.51
CA MET A 243 -4.62 -0.07 -5.85
C MET A 243 -3.70 0.28 -4.67
N LEU A 244 -2.39 0.18 -4.84
CA LEU A 244 -1.42 0.24 -3.73
C LEU A 244 -1.78 -0.85 -2.68
N ASP A 245 -2.02 -0.45 -1.43
CA ASP A 245 -2.48 -1.34 -0.36
C ASP A 245 -4.00 -1.30 -0.14
N THR A 246 -4.71 -0.52 -0.94
CA THR A 246 -6.17 -0.34 -0.86
C THR A 246 -6.90 -1.43 -1.64
N ILE A 247 -7.86 -2.09 -1.00
CA ILE A 247 -8.85 -2.94 -1.66
C ILE A 247 -9.99 -2.05 -2.17
N VAL A 248 -10.37 -2.22 -3.43
CA VAL A 248 -11.47 -1.48 -4.06
C VAL A 248 -12.57 -2.45 -4.43
N VAL A 249 -13.79 -2.22 -3.96
CA VAL A 249 -14.93 -3.10 -4.20
C VAL A 249 -16.08 -2.33 -4.85
N ALA A 250 -16.55 -2.83 -5.99
CA ALA A 250 -17.73 -2.30 -6.67
C ALA A 250 -18.93 -3.22 -6.47
N LEU A 251 -19.97 -2.70 -5.80
CA LEU A 251 -21.21 -3.39 -5.48
C LEU A 251 -22.37 -2.90 -6.37
N PRO A 252 -23.45 -3.67 -6.50
CA PRO A 252 -24.66 -3.27 -7.24
C PRO A 252 -25.34 -2.00 -6.70
N GLY A 253 -26.38 -1.55 -7.36
CA GLY A 253 -27.20 -0.40 -6.96
C GLY A 253 -28.29 -0.72 -5.92
N PRO A 254 -29.07 -1.83 -6.05
CA PRO A 254 -30.13 -2.17 -5.12
C PRO A 254 -29.62 -2.42 -3.70
N THR A 255 -30.24 -1.79 -2.69
CA THR A 255 -29.77 -1.80 -1.30
C THR A 255 -29.69 -3.21 -0.70
N ASP A 256 -30.66 -4.07 -1.01
CA ASP A 256 -30.65 -5.47 -0.56
C ASP A 256 -29.46 -6.28 -1.12
N GLU A 257 -29.07 -6.01 -2.36
CA GLU A 257 -27.89 -6.61 -2.99
C GLU A 257 -26.60 -6.03 -2.43
N VAL A 258 -26.58 -4.71 -2.17
CA VAL A 258 -25.42 -4.05 -1.52
C VAL A 258 -25.12 -4.67 -0.16
N LEU A 259 -26.15 -4.80 0.70
CA LEU A 259 -25.97 -5.36 2.04
C LEU A 259 -25.53 -6.83 2.01
N LEU A 260 -26.07 -7.60 1.08
CA LEU A 260 -25.66 -9.00 0.91
C LEU A 260 -24.21 -9.12 0.45
N GLY A 261 -23.82 -8.35 -0.56
CA GLY A 261 -22.43 -8.29 -1.05
C GLY A 261 -21.46 -7.78 0.02
N LEU A 262 -21.89 -6.79 0.82
CA LEU A 262 -21.12 -6.23 1.92
C LEU A 262 -20.87 -7.25 3.05
N ASN A 263 -21.88 -8.05 3.42
CA ASN A 263 -21.71 -9.12 4.40
C ASN A 263 -20.70 -10.16 3.90
N ALA A 264 -20.80 -10.59 2.65
CA ALA A 264 -19.84 -11.51 2.05
C ALA A 264 -18.41 -10.91 2.00
N LEU A 265 -18.28 -9.60 1.75
CA LEU A 265 -17.00 -8.89 1.81
C LEU A 265 -16.41 -8.90 3.22
N VAL A 266 -17.20 -8.52 4.23
CA VAL A 266 -16.76 -8.48 5.64
C VAL A 266 -16.28 -9.84 6.11
N GLU A 267 -17.03 -10.91 5.81
CA GLU A 267 -16.63 -12.28 6.10
C GLU A 267 -15.30 -12.65 5.42
N GLY A 268 -15.15 -12.28 4.13
CA GLY A 268 -13.92 -12.56 3.37
C GLY A 268 -12.71 -11.78 3.87
N LEU A 269 -12.89 -10.54 4.32
CA LEU A 269 -11.81 -9.71 4.91
C LEU A 269 -11.32 -10.24 6.27
N ALA A 270 -12.13 -11.04 6.96
CA ALA A 270 -11.74 -11.68 8.22
C ALA A 270 -10.91 -12.97 8.01
N GLU A 271 -10.83 -13.48 6.79
CA GLU A 271 -10.06 -14.68 6.46
C GLU A 271 -8.56 -14.38 6.30
N THR A 272 -7.72 -15.39 6.53
CA THR A 272 -6.26 -15.27 6.45
C THR A 272 -5.77 -15.07 5.01
N ASP A 273 -6.52 -15.57 4.02
CA ASP A 273 -6.22 -15.42 2.59
C ASP A 273 -7.35 -14.64 1.90
N CYS A 274 -7.23 -13.31 1.91
CA CYS A 274 -8.20 -12.41 1.29
C CYS A 274 -7.68 -11.86 -0.05
N SER A 275 -7.41 -12.73 -1.02
CA SER A 275 -7.08 -12.30 -2.37
C SER A 275 -8.26 -11.62 -3.05
N LYS A 276 -7.99 -10.70 -4.00
CA LYS A 276 -9.06 -10.03 -4.77
C LYS A 276 -9.98 -11.02 -5.51
N GLY A 277 -9.44 -12.14 -5.97
CA GLY A 277 -10.23 -13.21 -6.60
C GLY A 277 -11.17 -13.90 -5.63
N SER A 278 -10.66 -14.31 -4.46
CA SER A 278 -11.46 -14.97 -3.41
C SER A 278 -12.59 -14.05 -2.92
N LEU A 279 -12.31 -12.78 -2.66
CA LEU A 279 -13.31 -11.79 -2.25
C LEU A 279 -14.39 -11.60 -3.33
N ALA A 280 -13.96 -11.45 -4.59
CA ALA A 280 -14.90 -11.26 -5.70
C ALA A 280 -15.80 -12.47 -5.91
N ASP A 281 -15.25 -13.69 -5.85
CA ASP A 281 -16.02 -14.92 -6.02
C ASP A 281 -17.02 -15.13 -4.89
N ARG A 282 -16.64 -14.84 -3.64
CA ARG A 282 -17.52 -14.88 -2.48
C ARG A 282 -18.70 -13.92 -2.62
N ILE A 283 -18.43 -12.66 -2.95
CA ILE A 283 -19.47 -11.65 -3.18
C ILE A 283 -20.40 -12.08 -4.32
N ALA A 284 -19.83 -12.52 -5.45
CA ALA A 284 -20.62 -12.95 -6.60
C ALA A 284 -21.48 -14.18 -6.29
N ALA A 285 -20.98 -15.14 -5.52
CA ALA A 285 -21.75 -16.32 -5.11
C ALA A 285 -22.97 -15.94 -4.28
N ALA A 286 -22.80 -15.06 -3.27
CA ALA A 286 -23.89 -14.57 -2.45
C ALA A 286 -24.99 -13.88 -3.29
N LEU A 287 -24.57 -13.00 -4.22
CA LEU A 287 -25.49 -12.28 -5.09
C LEU A 287 -26.22 -13.19 -6.09
N ARG A 288 -25.55 -14.19 -6.66
CA ARG A 288 -26.19 -15.17 -7.57
C ARG A 288 -27.26 -15.99 -6.87
N THR A 289 -27.01 -16.46 -5.66
CA THR A 289 -27.99 -17.20 -4.85
C THR A 289 -29.25 -16.36 -4.66
N ARG A 290 -29.10 -15.09 -4.26
CA ARG A 290 -30.24 -14.18 -4.05
C ARG A 290 -31.06 -13.94 -5.33
N LEU A 291 -30.41 -13.81 -6.48
CA LEU A 291 -31.10 -13.61 -7.76
C LEU A 291 -31.85 -14.85 -8.20
N GLN A 292 -31.34 -16.06 -7.96
CA GLN A 292 -32.04 -17.32 -8.20
C GLN A 292 -33.32 -17.44 -7.36
N GLU A 293 -33.26 -17.06 -6.08
CA GLU A 293 -34.41 -17.04 -5.18
C GLU A 293 -35.49 -16.06 -5.66
N LYS A 294 -35.12 -14.85 -6.13
CA LYS A 294 -36.07 -13.87 -6.69
C LYS A 294 -36.79 -14.41 -7.93
N VAL A 295 -36.10 -15.13 -8.80
CA VAL A 295 -36.72 -15.75 -10.02
C VAL A 295 -37.72 -16.83 -9.64
N HIS A 296 -37.40 -17.67 -8.65
CA HIS A 296 -38.30 -18.75 -8.20
C HIS A 296 -39.51 -18.25 -7.41
N ALA A 297 -39.44 -17.09 -6.78
CA ALA A 297 -40.54 -16.49 -6.03
C ALA A 297 -41.61 -15.81 -6.94
N HIS A 298 -41.28 -15.59 -8.21
CA HIS A 298 -42.20 -14.98 -9.20
C HIS A 298 -42.81 -16.00 -10.19
N HIS A 299 -42.60 -17.28 -9.99
CA HIS A 299 -43.26 -18.41 -10.65
C HIS A 299 -44.15 -19.16 -9.65
#